data_bab3c92390d2e4388a05d5dd68dbb649
#
_entry.id   bab3c92390d2e4388a05d5dd68dbb649
#
_cell.length_a   1.000
_cell.length_b   1.000
_cell.length_c   1.000
_cell.angle_alpha   90.00
_cell.angle_beta   90.00
_cell.angle_gamma   90.00
#
_symmetry.space_group_name_H-M   'P 1'
#
loop_
_entity.id
_entity.type
_entity.pdbx_description
1 polymer ?
#
loop_
_entity_poly.entity_id
_entity_poly.type
_entity_poly.pdbx_seq_one_letter_code
_entity_poly.pdbx_strand_id
1 'polypeptide(L)'
;GEFIRGLMQTWPGQRVLLLTHVKELIAQNYDKLMTLWPDAPAGIYSAGLNRRDTDHDIIFAGIQSVHKRATEIGHIDLIIIDECHLVPKSGMGMYLRFLKTMNVINSKIRVVGLTATPYRLNSGSLIDGDDRIFTDIAYDVDVMQLVNDGYLSPLVPKAMDNEFDLSEINTRAGDYKTDQLHALTDNDALARMVLVEILAYGRQRKSWLIFCTGVNHAEKMAQIIAEHGITTATITGATPPDVRDTILELFKSGHIQCLTNCDVLTTGFDAPAIDMLVFLRPTQSQGLYVQMCGRGMRLAESKNDCLVLDFGGNTQRHGPINALKPQGEQKAKGSKATPPSRTCPVCKTIMAASCTKCPDCGHRF
;
A
#
# COMPACT_ATOMS: atom_id res chain seq x y z
N GLY A 1 -9.15 15.02 -1.39
CA GLY A 1 -9.38 16.46 -1.11
C GLY A 1 -10.07 17.12 -2.29
N GLU A 2 -9.38 17.32 -3.43
CA GLU A 2 -9.89 18.04 -4.60
C GLU A 2 -11.21 17.48 -5.13
N PHE A 3 -11.35 16.16 -5.22
CA PHE A 3 -12.60 15.54 -5.65
C PHE A 3 -13.79 15.93 -4.76
N ILE A 4 -13.62 15.88 -3.43
CA ILE A 4 -14.67 16.25 -2.49
C ILE A 4 -14.99 17.75 -2.61
N ARG A 5 -13.97 18.60 -2.67
CA ARG A 5 -14.15 20.06 -2.85
C ARG A 5 -14.91 20.39 -4.13
N GLY A 6 -14.50 19.80 -5.27
CA GLY A 6 -15.17 19.98 -6.55
C GLY A 6 -16.63 19.50 -6.54
N LEU A 7 -16.89 18.35 -5.89
CA LEU A 7 -18.24 17.81 -5.73
C LEU A 7 -19.14 18.79 -4.94
N MET A 8 -18.66 19.27 -3.78
CA MET A 8 -19.41 20.19 -2.92
C MET A 8 -19.66 21.56 -3.59
N GLN A 9 -18.72 22.01 -4.44
CA GLN A 9 -18.89 23.24 -5.23
C GLN A 9 -19.93 23.07 -6.35
N THR A 10 -19.94 21.90 -6.99
CA THR A 10 -20.85 21.62 -8.11
C THR A 10 -22.28 21.30 -7.63
N TRP A 11 -22.40 20.60 -6.48
CA TRP A 11 -23.67 20.19 -5.89
C TRP A 11 -23.72 20.59 -4.41
N PRO A 12 -24.04 21.85 -4.08
CA PRO A 12 -24.16 22.31 -2.70
C PRO A 12 -25.25 21.55 -1.94
N GLY A 13 -25.02 21.32 -0.65
CA GLY A 13 -25.99 20.61 0.24
C GLY A 13 -25.90 19.09 0.19
N GLN A 14 -24.93 18.53 -0.54
CA GLN A 14 -24.65 17.09 -0.47
C GLN A 14 -23.92 16.74 0.84
N ARG A 15 -24.28 15.57 1.42
CA ARG A 15 -23.54 15.02 2.57
C ARG A 15 -22.68 13.84 2.13
N VAL A 16 -21.38 13.93 2.45
CA VAL A 16 -20.35 12.95 2.04
C VAL A 16 -19.77 12.25 3.25
N LEU A 17 -19.74 10.93 3.22
CA LEU A 17 -19.10 10.11 4.23
C LEU A 17 -17.89 9.38 3.64
N LEU A 18 -16.69 9.67 4.13
CA LEU A 18 -15.48 8.96 3.75
C LEU A 18 -15.19 7.87 4.78
N LEU A 19 -15.20 6.61 4.35
CA LEU A 19 -14.97 5.43 5.18
C LEU A 19 -13.59 4.85 4.97
N THR A 20 -12.91 4.56 6.07
CA THR A 20 -11.68 3.79 6.09
C THR A 20 -11.67 2.82 7.27
N HIS A 21 -10.77 1.83 7.24
CA HIS A 21 -10.62 0.85 8.33
C HIS A 21 -9.42 1.14 9.23
N VAL A 22 -8.58 2.12 8.90
CA VAL A 22 -7.37 2.50 9.64
C VAL A 22 -7.53 3.90 10.20
N LYS A 23 -7.35 4.07 11.52
CA LYS A 23 -7.53 5.36 12.21
C LYS A 23 -6.55 6.44 11.71
N GLU A 24 -5.32 6.04 11.39
CA GLU A 24 -4.28 6.94 10.86
C GLU A 24 -4.70 7.54 9.52
N LEU A 25 -5.36 6.77 8.66
CA LEU A 25 -5.89 7.27 7.39
C LEU A 25 -7.04 8.26 7.58
N ILE A 26 -7.84 8.12 8.66
CA ILE A 26 -8.91 9.08 8.97
C ILE A 26 -8.30 10.46 9.24
N ALA A 27 -7.31 10.52 10.16
CA ALA A 27 -6.64 11.76 10.51
C ALA A 27 -5.94 12.38 9.29
N GLN A 28 -5.13 11.59 8.57
CA GLN A 28 -4.38 12.06 7.40
C GLN A 28 -5.29 12.59 6.29
N ASN A 29 -6.39 11.91 5.99
CA ASN A 29 -7.33 12.34 4.95
C ASN A 29 -8.07 13.63 5.37
N TYR A 30 -8.43 13.75 6.64
CA TYR A 30 -9.01 14.96 7.21
C TYR A 30 -8.04 16.13 7.13
N ASP A 31 -6.80 15.96 7.62
CA ASP A 31 -5.78 17.01 7.64
C ASP A 31 -5.40 17.47 6.22
N LYS A 32 -5.33 16.54 5.26
CA LYS A 32 -5.11 16.86 3.84
C LYS A 32 -6.27 17.64 3.24
N LEU A 33 -7.51 17.36 3.64
CA LEU A 33 -8.64 18.18 3.21
C LEU A 33 -8.57 19.58 3.82
N MET A 34 -8.31 19.69 5.12
CA MET A 34 -8.21 20.98 5.82
C MET A 34 -7.03 21.83 5.34
N THR A 35 -5.93 21.22 4.94
CA THR A 35 -4.81 21.93 4.29
C THR A 35 -5.21 22.51 2.94
N LEU A 36 -5.97 21.76 2.15
CA LEU A 36 -6.44 22.16 0.82
C LEU A 36 -7.61 23.16 0.88
N TRP A 37 -8.49 22.98 1.85
CA TRP A 37 -9.71 23.74 2.05
C TRP A 37 -9.94 24.00 3.54
N PRO A 38 -9.30 25.07 4.11
CA PRO A 38 -9.32 25.34 5.55
C PRO A 38 -10.73 25.49 6.16
N ASP A 39 -11.67 26.03 5.40
CA ASP A 39 -13.05 26.27 5.84
C ASP A 39 -14.00 25.13 5.42
N ALA A 40 -13.49 23.93 5.11
CA ALA A 40 -14.32 22.78 4.74
C ALA A 40 -15.27 22.43 5.90
N PRO A 41 -16.59 22.18 5.63
CA PRO A 41 -17.56 21.76 6.64
C PRO A 41 -17.32 20.27 6.99
N ALA A 42 -16.14 19.98 7.57
CA ALA A 42 -15.65 18.61 7.76
C ALA A 42 -15.52 18.25 9.24
N GLY A 43 -15.92 17.02 9.57
CA GLY A 43 -15.81 16.44 10.90
C GLY A 43 -15.23 15.03 10.87
N ILE A 44 -14.90 14.49 12.05
CA ILE A 44 -14.37 13.15 12.24
C ILE A 44 -15.32 12.32 13.10
N TYR A 45 -15.61 11.08 12.67
CA TYR A 45 -16.31 10.08 13.49
C TYR A 45 -15.43 8.84 13.69
N SER A 46 -14.65 8.84 14.77
CA SER A 46 -13.72 7.77 15.09
C SER A 46 -13.54 7.61 16.60
N ALA A 47 -13.84 6.43 17.12
CA ALA A 47 -13.57 6.10 18.51
C ALA A 47 -12.06 6.14 18.83
N GLY A 48 -11.20 5.70 17.88
CA GLY A 48 -9.74 5.71 18.05
C GLY A 48 -9.12 7.11 18.07
N LEU A 49 -9.85 8.15 17.58
CA LEU A 49 -9.46 9.56 17.64
C LEU A 49 -10.29 10.34 18.66
N ASN A 50 -11.13 9.66 19.43
CA ASN A 50 -12.00 10.24 20.44
C ASN A 50 -12.90 11.39 19.91
N ARG A 51 -13.40 11.28 18.66
CA ARG A 51 -14.27 12.25 18.01
C ARG A 51 -15.53 11.56 17.48
N ARG A 52 -16.67 12.27 17.54
CA ARG A 52 -18.00 11.79 17.10
C ARG A 52 -18.80 12.91 16.46
N ASP A 53 -18.24 13.54 15.44
CA ASP A 53 -18.88 14.66 14.76
C ASP A 53 -19.92 14.12 13.76
N THR A 54 -21.20 14.51 13.90
CA THR A 54 -22.31 14.07 13.05
C THR A 54 -22.92 15.18 12.20
N ASP A 55 -22.75 16.45 12.61
CA ASP A 55 -23.47 17.59 12.06
C ASP A 55 -22.70 18.30 10.91
N HIS A 56 -21.77 17.60 10.29
CA HIS A 56 -20.95 18.14 9.20
C HIS A 56 -21.38 17.57 7.85
N ASP A 57 -21.22 18.33 6.80
CA ASP A 57 -21.51 17.89 5.42
C ASP A 57 -20.48 16.87 4.93
N ILE A 58 -19.25 16.93 5.44
CA ILE A 58 -18.18 15.98 5.14
C ILE A 58 -17.78 15.28 6.42
N ILE A 59 -17.92 13.94 6.49
CA ILE A 59 -17.55 13.16 7.66
C ILE A 59 -16.49 12.14 7.29
N PHE A 60 -15.33 12.18 7.99
CA PHE A 60 -14.29 11.16 7.89
C PHE A 60 -14.50 10.14 9.02
N ALA A 61 -14.74 8.89 8.67
CA ALA A 61 -15.16 7.90 9.67
C ALA A 61 -14.43 6.55 9.55
N GLY A 62 -14.21 5.91 10.71
CA GLY A 62 -13.78 4.54 10.80
C GLY A 62 -14.96 3.58 10.75
N ILE A 63 -14.94 2.58 9.88
CA ILE A 63 -16.02 1.59 9.76
C ILE A 63 -16.29 0.89 11.10
N GLN A 64 -15.26 0.62 11.92
CA GLN A 64 -15.42 0.02 13.25
C GLN A 64 -16.25 0.91 14.19
N SER A 65 -16.19 2.23 14.01
CA SER A 65 -16.91 3.20 14.84
C SER A 65 -18.37 3.38 14.40
N VAL A 66 -18.64 3.34 13.07
CA VAL A 66 -19.95 3.71 12.52
C VAL A 66 -20.86 2.53 12.16
N HIS A 67 -20.33 1.30 12.01
CA HIS A 67 -21.08 0.17 11.43
C HIS A 67 -22.40 -0.21 12.15
N LYS A 68 -22.55 0.16 13.43
CA LYS A 68 -23.79 0.00 14.22
C LYS A 68 -24.52 1.31 14.48
N ARG A 69 -24.08 2.41 13.88
CA ARG A 69 -24.54 3.78 14.18
C ARG A 69 -24.99 4.56 12.95
N ALA A 70 -25.47 3.84 11.93
CA ALA A 70 -25.93 4.45 10.68
C ALA A 70 -27.06 5.48 10.91
N THR A 71 -27.97 5.22 11.85
CA THR A 71 -29.06 6.16 12.21
C THR A 71 -28.56 7.42 12.92
N GLU A 72 -27.44 7.33 13.66
CA GLU A 72 -26.79 8.48 14.30
C GLU A 72 -26.08 9.37 13.24
N ILE A 73 -25.47 8.75 12.23
CA ILE A 73 -24.87 9.46 11.09
C ILE A 73 -25.97 10.15 10.25
N GLY A 74 -27.14 9.51 10.10
CA GLY A 74 -28.29 10.05 9.38
C GLY A 74 -28.13 10.00 7.86
N HIS A 75 -28.76 10.97 7.18
CA HIS A 75 -28.76 11.03 5.72
C HIS A 75 -27.37 11.29 5.14
N ILE A 76 -26.94 10.50 4.17
CA ILE A 76 -25.72 10.65 3.40
C ILE A 76 -26.06 10.46 1.91
N ASP A 77 -25.51 11.29 1.03
CA ASP A 77 -25.72 11.21 -0.42
C ASP A 77 -24.63 10.40 -1.10
N LEU A 78 -23.38 10.52 -0.62
CA LEU A 78 -22.23 9.84 -1.17
C LEU A 78 -21.38 9.20 -0.08
N ILE A 79 -21.14 7.89 -0.21
CA ILE A 79 -20.11 7.18 0.57
C ILE A 79 -18.88 6.96 -0.31
N ILE A 80 -17.72 7.41 0.17
CA ILE A 80 -16.42 7.11 -0.43
C ILE A 80 -15.72 6.08 0.46
N ILE A 81 -15.34 4.93 -0.09
CA ILE A 81 -14.64 3.88 0.66
C ILE A 81 -13.18 3.84 0.19
N ASP A 82 -12.27 4.21 1.08
CA ASP A 82 -10.84 4.10 0.85
C ASP A 82 -10.38 2.65 1.07
N GLU A 83 -9.43 2.18 0.25
CA GLU A 83 -8.98 0.78 0.21
C GLU A 83 -10.16 -0.21 0.05
N CYS A 84 -11.05 0.08 -0.90
CA CYS A 84 -12.32 -0.63 -1.06
C CYS A 84 -12.15 -2.13 -1.40
N HIS A 85 -10.96 -2.57 -1.81
CA HIS A 85 -10.65 -3.99 -1.99
C HIS A 85 -10.75 -4.81 -0.70
N LEU A 86 -10.71 -4.16 0.47
CA LEU A 86 -10.88 -4.78 1.79
C LEU A 86 -12.36 -5.04 2.17
N VAL A 87 -13.30 -4.46 1.43
CA VAL A 87 -14.74 -4.69 1.66
C VAL A 87 -15.09 -6.12 1.23
N PRO A 88 -15.62 -6.99 2.10
CA PRO A 88 -15.97 -8.36 1.76
C PRO A 88 -17.09 -8.41 0.71
N LYS A 89 -17.07 -9.41 -0.21
CA LYS A 89 -18.13 -9.58 -1.21
C LYS A 89 -19.46 -10.01 -0.60
N SER A 90 -19.42 -10.87 0.41
CA SER A 90 -20.61 -11.49 1.00
C SER A 90 -20.47 -11.62 2.51
N GLY A 91 -21.58 -11.95 3.16
CA GLY A 91 -21.65 -12.17 4.60
C GLY A 91 -22.22 -10.99 5.40
N MET A 92 -22.07 -11.04 6.73
CA MET A 92 -22.59 -10.06 7.70
C MET A 92 -21.49 -9.09 8.18
N GLY A 93 -20.49 -8.82 7.36
CA GLY A 93 -19.38 -7.92 7.69
C GLY A 93 -19.83 -6.48 7.98
N MET A 94 -18.97 -5.73 8.69
CA MET A 94 -19.27 -4.35 9.12
C MET A 94 -19.68 -3.44 7.96
N TYR A 95 -18.96 -3.49 6.83
CA TYR A 95 -19.28 -2.68 5.65
C TYR A 95 -20.65 -3.02 5.06
N LEU A 96 -20.93 -4.29 4.80
CA LEU A 96 -22.20 -4.70 4.18
C LEU A 96 -23.40 -4.37 5.05
N ARG A 97 -23.28 -4.57 6.36
CA ARG A 97 -24.34 -4.20 7.32
C ARG A 97 -24.58 -2.68 7.30
N PHE A 98 -23.52 -1.91 7.35
CA PHE A 98 -23.58 -0.45 7.34
C PHE A 98 -24.22 0.06 6.04
N LEU A 99 -23.73 -0.39 4.88
CA LEU A 99 -24.24 0.02 3.57
C LEU A 99 -25.73 -0.36 3.38
N LYS A 100 -26.15 -1.53 3.85
CA LYS A 100 -27.59 -1.92 3.85
C LYS A 100 -28.43 -0.95 4.66
N THR A 101 -27.99 -0.59 5.87
CA THR A 101 -28.74 0.35 6.71
C THR A 101 -28.75 1.75 6.10
N MET A 102 -27.63 2.23 5.55
CA MET A 102 -27.58 3.53 4.87
C MET A 102 -28.47 3.57 3.64
N ASN A 103 -28.59 2.48 2.88
CA ASN A 103 -29.52 2.39 1.74
C ASN A 103 -31.00 2.42 2.17
N VAL A 104 -31.32 1.99 3.37
CA VAL A 104 -32.69 2.15 3.95
C VAL A 104 -32.95 3.62 4.30
N ILE A 105 -31.95 4.33 4.84
CA ILE A 105 -32.05 5.77 5.18
C ILE A 105 -32.14 6.62 3.93
N ASN A 106 -31.32 6.33 2.91
CA ASN A 106 -31.33 7.00 1.61
C ASN A 106 -31.18 5.99 0.47
N SER A 107 -32.28 5.63 -0.18
CA SER A 107 -32.27 4.67 -1.30
C SER A 107 -31.57 5.18 -2.57
N LYS A 108 -31.23 6.46 -2.63
CA LYS A 108 -30.50 7.08 -3.73
C LYS A 108 -29.00 7.25 -3.43
N ILE A 109 -28.54 6.74 -2.28
CA ILE A 109 -27.12 6.84 -1.88
C ILE A 109 -26.20 6.27 -2.97
N ARG A 110 -25.12 6.97 -3.21
CA ARG A 110 -24.05 6.50 -4.12
C ARG A 110 -22.86 6.01 -3.32
N VAL A 111 -22.19 4.99 -3.85
CA VAL A 111 -20.98 4.42 -3.23
C VAL A 111 -19.85 4.43 -4.25
N VAL A 112 -18.75 5.11 -3.91
CA VAL A 112 -17.52 5.16 -4.70
C VAL A 112 -16.41 4.47 -3.92
N GLY A 113 -15.71 3.53 -4.56
CA GLY A 113 -14.54 2.86 -4.00
C GLY A 113 -13.26 3.44 -4.57
N LEU A 114 -12.27 3.69 -3.72
CA LEU A 114 -10.91 4.04 -4.09
C LEU A 114 -9.98 2.87 -3.76
N THR A 115 -9.15 2.46 -4.71
CA THR A 115 -8.18 1.38 -4.49
C THR A 115 -7.09 1.41 -5.57
N ALA A 116 -5.88 1.04 -5.18
CA ALA A 116 -4.80 0.76 -6.13
C ALA A 116 -4.94 -0.64 -6.78
N THR A 117 -5.83 -1.50 -6.26
CA THR A 117 -5.99 -2.88 -6.69
C THR A 117 -7.49 -3.24 -6.77
N PRO A 118 -8.13 -3.11 -7.96
CA PRO A 118 -9.58 -3.34 -8.11
C PRO A 118 -9.97 -4.83 -8.11
N TYR A 119 -9.18 -5.67 -7.46
CA TYR A 119 -9.38 -7.13 -7.35
C TYR A 119 -8.92 -7.65 -5.97
N ARG A 120 -9.37 -8.84 -5.61
CA ARG A 120 -9.00 -9.56 -4.37
C ARG A 120 -8.36 -10.89 -4.69
N LEU A 121 -7.42 -11.32 -3.84
CA LEU A 121 -6.70 -12.61 -3.96
C LEU A 121 -7.63 -13.82 -4.16
N ASN A 122 -8.69 -13.91 -3.36
CA ASN A 122 -9.53 -15.10 -3.28
C ASN A 122 -10.91 -14.95 -3.94
N SER A 123 -11.30 -13.75 -4.36
CA SER A 123 -12.67 -13.49 -4.82
C SER A 123 -12.79 -12.71 -6.13
N GLY A 124 -11.67 -12.46 -6.81
CA GLY A 124 -11.63 -11.83 -8.13
C GLY A 124 -11.96 -10.34 -8.12
N SER A 125 -12.46 -9.82 -9.24
CA SER A 125 -12.80 -8.41 -9.44
C SER A 125 -13.85 -7.89 -8.45
N LEU A 126 -13.75 -6.59 -8.12
CA LEU A 126 -14.70 -5.91 -7.23
C LEU A 126 -16.06 -5.65 -7.87
N ILE A 127 -16.11 -5.66 -9.21
CA ILE A 127 -17.31 -5.35 -10.02
C ILE A 127 -18.00 -6.60 -10.56
N ASP A 128 -17.47 -7.81 -10.33
CA ASP A 128 -18.02 -9.08 -10.83
C ASP A 128 -18.89 -9.78 -9.76
N GLY A 129 -19.93 -10.47 -10.24
CA GLY A 129 -20.84 -11.31 -9.45
C GLY A 129 -22.10 -10.59 -8.99
N ASP A 130 -23.09 -11.39 -8.53
CA ASP A 130 -24.43 -10.89 -8.15
C ASP A 130 -24.40 -10.09 -6.84
N ASP A 131 -23.46 -10.41 -5.93
CA ASP A 131 -23.27 -9.70 -4.65
C ASP A 131 -22.29 -8.53 -4.74
N ARG A 132 -22.01 -7.99 -5.93
CA ARG A 132 -21.11 -6.87 -6.11
C ARG A 132 -21.62 -5.60 -5.42
N ILE A 133 -20.71 -4.85 -4.80
CA ILE A 133 -20.98 -3.52 -4.23
C ILE A 133 -20.80 -2.43 -5.30
N PHE A 134 -19.79 -2.60 -6.15
CA PHE A 134 -19.47 -1.67 -7.22
C PHE A 134 -19.97 -2.22 -8.54
N THR A 135 -20.52 -1.36 -9.37
CA THR A 135 -21.13 -1.72 -10.64
C THR A 135 -20.18 -1.62 -11.80
N ASP A 136 -19.20 -0.72 -11.71
CA ASP A 136 -18.26 -0.42 -12.79
C ASP A 136 -16.97 0.24 -12.23
N ILE A 137 -15.93 0.34 -13.08
CA ILE A 137 -14.74 1.16 -12.83
C ILE A 137 -14.96 2.50 -13.54
N ALA A 138 -15.22 3.54 -12.75
CA ALA A 138 -15.49 4.87 -13.28
C ALA A 138 -14.23 5.55 -13.84
N TYR A 139 -13.07 5.26 -13.27
CA TYR A 139 -11.80 5.84 -13.70
C TYR A 139 -10.64 4.91 -13.30
N ASP A 140 -9.75 4.65 -14.23
CA ASP A 140 -8.51 3.89 -14.04
C ASP A 140 -7.34 4.69 -14.60
N VAL A 141 -6.22 4.67 -13.90
CA VAL A 141 -5.00 5.40 -14.26
C VAL A 141 -3.82 4.46 -14.30
N ASP A 142 -3.15 4.44 -15.42
CA ASP A 142 -1.90 3.70 -15.58
C ASP A 142 -0.78 4.30 -14.71
N VAL A 143 -0.07 3.45 -13.99
CA VAL A 143 1.04 3.87 -13.10
C VAL A 143 2.13 4.58 -13.88
N MET A 144 2.43 4.15 -15.12
CA MET A 144 3.45 4.79 -15.96
C MET A 144 3.02 6.17 -16.42
N GLN A 145 1.73 6.37 -16.69
CA GLN A 145 1.21 7.71 -16.98
C GLN A 145 1.46 8.63 -15.78
N LEU A 146 1.14 8.20 -14.56
CA LEU A 146 1.38 8.99 -13.35
C LEU A 146 2.87 9.31 -13.10
N VAL A 147 3.76 8.38 -13.44
CA VAL A 147 5.21 8.61 -13.37
C VAL A 147 5.65 9.62 -14.44
N ASN A 148 5.17 9.48 -15.68
CA ASN A 148 5.53 10.37 -16.79
C ASN A 148 4.99 11.79 -16.59
N ASP A 149 3.80 11.92 -15.99
CA ASP A 149 3.16 13.18 -15.66
C ASP A 149 3.74 13.83 -14.39
N GLY A 150 4.70 13.15 -13.71
CA GLY A 150 5.37 13.66 -12.53
C GLY A 150 4.54 13.61 -11.25
N TYR A 151 3.52 12.76 -11.18
CA TYR A 151 2.73 12.54 -9.95
C TYR A 151 3.29 11.42 -9.07
N LEU A 152 4.11 10.54 -9.64
CA LEU A 152 4.77 9.45 -8.91
C LEU A 152 6.26 9.41 -9.23
N SER A 153 7.06 9.01 -8.24
CA SER A 153 8.48 8.72 -8.39
C SER A 153 8.67 7.34 -9.05
N PRO A 154 9.57 7.19 -10.03
CA PRO A 154 9.85 5.91 -10.65
C PRO A 154 10.49 4.93 -9.67
N LEU A 155 10.20 3.62 -9.83
CA LEU A 155 10.87 2.55 -9.13
C LEU A 155 11.94 1.91 -10.02
N VAL A 156 13.09 1.58 -9.43
CA VAL A 156 14.23 0.91 -10.09
C VAL A 156 14.44 -0.46 -9.40
N PRO A 157 13.70 -1.52 -9.80
CA PRO A 157 13.86 -2.83 -9.22
C PRO A 157 15.10 -3.52 -9.74
N LYS A 158 15.89 -4.14 -8.84
CA LYS A 158 17.10 -4.90 -9.14
C LYS A 158 16.89 -6.39 -8.92
N ALA A 159 17.43 -7.20 -9.81
CA ALA A 159 17.60 -8.63 -9.57
C ALA A 159 18.72 -8.86 -8.55
N MET A 160 18.45 -9.64 -7.53
CA MET A 160 19.39 -9.95 -6.45
C MET A 160 20.10 -11.27 -6.71
N ASP A 161 21.35 -11.40 -6.26
CA ASP A 161 22.10 -12.65 -6.37
C ASP A 161 21.67 -13.65 -5.30
N ASN A 162 21.21 -13.15 -4.14
CA ASN A 162 20.80 -13.96 -2.98
C ASN A 162 19.26 -13.92 -2.79
N GLU A 163 18.50 -14.18 -3.86
CA GLU A 163 17.03 -14.35 -3.73
C GLU A 163 16.69 -15.57 -2.87
N PHE A 164 15.58 -15.47 -2.12
CA PHE A 164 15.12 -16.56 -1.27
C PHE A 164 14.62 -17.74 -2.11
N ASP A 165 15.09 -18.95 -1.80
CA ASP A 165 14.52 -20.17 -2.37
C ASP A 165 13.17 -20.49 -1.69
N LEU A 166 12.11 -20.34 -2.46
CA LEU A 166 10.73 -20.55 -2.00
C LEU A 166 10.14 -21.88 -2.47
N SER A 167 10.95 -22.76 -3.07
CA SER A 167 10.49 -24.02 -3.69
C SER A 167 9.80 -24.95 -2.68
N GLU A 168 10.22 -24.93 -1.42
CA GLU A 168 9.65 -25.76 -0.34
C GLU A 168 8.59 -25.03 0.50
N ILE A 169 8.29 -23.75 0.21
CA ILE A 169 7.34 -22.96 0.98
C ILE A 169 5.92 -23.16 0.45
N ASN A 170 5.07 -23.74 1.29
CA ASN A 170 3.67 -23.96 0.95
C ASN A 170 2.86 -22.68 1.04
N THR A 171 1.71 -22.66 0.33
CA THR A 171 0.74 -21.58 0.38
C THR A 171 -0.47 -21.95 1.23
N ARG A 172 -1.06 -20.96 1.90
CA ARG A 172 -2.34 -21.06 2.63
C ARG A 172 -3.13 -19.78 2.44
N ALA A 173 -4.43 -19.90 2.16
CA ALA A 173 -5.33 -18.76 1.95
C ALA A 173 -4.84 -17.77 0.87
N GLY A 174 -4.08 -18.25 -0.12
CA GLY A 174 -3.61 -17.44 -1.25
C GLY A 174 -2.27 -16.74 -1.03
N ASP A 175 -1.60 -16.92 0.12
CA ASP A 175 -0.23 -16.42 0.35
C ASP A 175 0.66 -17.53 0.98
N TYR A 176 1.94 -17.27 1.12
CA TYR A 176 2.89 -18.18 1.73
C TYR A 176 2.59 -18.41 3.22
N LYS A 177 2.86 -19.64 3.70
CA LYS A 177 2.75 -19.92 5.14
C LYS A 177 3.78 -19.14 5.93
N THR A 178 3.32 -18.34 6.88
CA THR A 178 4.15 -17.42 7.67
C THR A 178 5.18 -18.16 8.51
N ASP A 179 4.83 -19.30 9.10
CA ASP A 179 5.72 -20.15 9.90
C ASP A 179 6.92 -20.67 9.09
N GLN A 180 6.67 -21.09 7.84
CA GLN A 180 7.72 -21.55 6.94
C GLN A 180 8.60 -20.40 6.45
N LEU A 181 8.02 -19.23 6.18
CA LEU A 181 8.80 -18.04 5.84
C LEU A 181 9.70 -17.60 7.00
N HIS A 182 9.20 -17.65 8.24
CA HIS A 182 10.01 -17.33 9.42
C HIS A 182 11.19 -18.30 9.55
N ALA A 183 10.96 -19.61 9.39
CA ALA A 183 12.02 -20.61 9.45
C ALA A 183 13.10 -20.39 8.37
N LEU A 184 12.71 -19.99 7.15
CA LEU A 184 13.64 -19.67 6.08
C LEU A 184 14.49 -18.45 6.41
N THR A 185 13.89 -17.37 6.94
CA THR A 185 14.55 -16.09 7.18
C THR A 185 15.24 -15.97 8.53
N ASP A 186 14.99 -16.92 9.45
CA ASP A 186 15.71 -17.02 10.74
C ASP A 186 17.07 -17.73 10.57
N ASN A 187 17.82 -17.30 9.56
CA ASN A 187 19.12 -17.82 9.18
C ASN A 187 20.15 -16.68 9.15
N ASP A 188 21.11 -16.70 10.06
CA ASP A 188 22.13 -15.65 10.19
C ASP A 188 23.05 -15.54 8.97
N ALA A 189 23.38 -16.68 8.34
CA ALA A 189 24.22 -16.67 7.14
C ALA A 189 23.47 -15.97 5.99
N LEU A 190 22.20 -16.31 5.78
CA LEU A 190 21.37 -15.67 4.77
C LEU A 190 21.19 -14.17 5.05
N ALA A 191 20.93 -13.78 6.30
CA ALA A 191 20.80 -12.38 6.71
C ALA A 191 22.08 -11.57 6.40
N ARG A 192 23.27 -12.14 6.64
CA ARG A 192 24.55 -11.48 6.31
C ARG A 192 24.81 -11.40 4.81
N MET A 193 24.45 -12.43 4.03
CA MET A 193 24.58 -12.39 2.56
C MET A 193 23.69 -11.28 1.96
N VAL A 194 22.43 -11.22 2.37
CA VAL A 194 21.47 -10.17 1.99
C VAL A 194 21.99 -8.78 2.38
N LEU A 195 22.55 -8.64 3.59
CA LEU A 195 23.11 -7.38 4.08
C LEU A 195 24.22 -6.84 3.17
N VAL A 196 25.13 -7.69 2.67
CA VAL A 196 26.21 -7.27 1.78
C VAL A 196 25.67 -6.58 0.53
N GLU A 197 24.61 -7.13 -0.09
CA GLU A 197 23.96 -6.54 -1.25
C GLU A 197 23.21 -5.25 -0.88
N ILE A 198 22.48 -5.23 0.25
CA ILE A 198 21.79 -4.03 0.73
C ILE A 198 22.77 -2.87 0.92
N LEU A 199 23.91 -3.12 1.57
CA LEU A 199 24.94 -2.11 1.79
C LEU A 199 25.61 -1.65 0.48
N ALA A 200 25.86 -2.58 -0.46
CA ALA A 200 26.47 -2.26 -1.76
C ALA A 200 25.61 -1.30 -2.58
N TYR A 201 24.29 -1.58 -2.66
CA TYR A 201 23.34 -0.74 -3.41
C TYR A 201 22.89 0.50 -2.61
N GLY A 202 22.83 0.41 -1.28
CA GLY A 202 22.30 1.44 -0.39
C GLY A 202 23.20 2.64 -0.12
N ARG A 203 24.49 2.60 -0.53
CA ARG A 203 25.51 3.63 -0.17
C ARG A 203 25.10 5.08 -0.43
N GLN A 204 24.30 5.32 -1.45
CA GLN A 204 23.85 6.66 -1.84
C GLN A 204 22.39 6.94 -1.44
N ARG A 205 21.72 5.99 -0.80
CA ARG A 205 20.33 6.10 -0.40
C ARG A 205 20.23 6.58 1.06
N LYS A 206 19.28 7.48 1.30
CA LYS A 206 19.17 8.19 2.57
C LYS A 206 18.02 7.72 3.45
N SER A 207 17.01 7.07 2.87
CA SER A 207 15.79 6.69 3.57
C SER A 207 15.32 5.30 3.11
N TRP A 208 15.61 4.28 3.93
CA TRP A 208 15.39 2.88 3.62
C TRP A 208 14.19 2.33 4.35
N LEU A 209 13.32 1.63 3.64
CA LEU A 209 12.22 0.89 4.23
C LEU A 209 12.34 -0.59 3.90
N ILE A 210 12.46 -1.44 4.92
CA ILE A 210 12.67 -2.88 4.79
C ILE A 210 11.43 -3.64 5.27
N PHE A 211 10.84 -4.45 4.40
CA PHE A 211 9.71 -5.31 4.71
C PHE A 211 10.21 -6.71 5.06
N CYS A 212 10.00 -7.14 6.29
CA CYS A 212 10.45 -8.41 6.83
C CYS A 212 9.30 -9.42 6.98
N THR A 213 9.62 -10.71 7.05
CA THR A 213 8.65 -11.80 7.19
C THR A 213 8.05 -11.88 8.59
N GLY A 214 8.82 -11.51 9.63
CA GLY A 214 8.44 -11.62 11.03
C GLY A 214 9.11 -10.57 11.90
N VAL A 215 8.67 -10.48 13.15
CA VAL A 215 9.20 -9.53 14.15
C VAL A 215 10.68 -9.80 14.42
N ASN A 216 11.05 -11.03 14.75
CA ASN A 216 12.45 -11.40 15.01
C ASN A 216 13.35 -11.12 13.81
N HIS A 217 12.86 -11.37 12.58
CA HIS A 217 13.59 -11.04 11.36
C HIS A 217 13.81 -9.53 11.21
N ALA A 218 12.78 -8.71 11.50
CA ALA A 218 12.90 -7.25 11.42
C ALA A 218 13.90 -6.70 12.44
N GLU A 219 13.86 -7.17 13.68
CA GLU A 219 14.79 -6.79 14.75
C GLU A 219 16.23 -7.22 14.44
N LYS A 220 16.43 -8.46 13.98
CA LYS A 220 17.73 -8.97 13.53
C LYS A 220 18.31 -8.13 12.40
N MET A 221 17.53 -7.84 11.37
CA MET A 221 17.99 -7.01 10.24
C MET A 221 18.35 -5.59 10.70
N ALA A 222 17.57 -4.98 11.58
CA ALA A 222 17.90 -3.67 12.15
C ALA A 222 19.22 -3.71 12.91
N GLN A 223 19.44 -4.72 13.75
CA GLN A 223 20.67 -4.87 14.52
C GLN A 223 21.90 -4.99 13.62
N ILE A 224 21.89 -5.92 12.65
CA ILE A 224 23.06 -6.14 11.79
C ILE A 224 23.35 -4.96 10.87
N ILE A 225 22.32 -4.20 10.46
CA ILE A 225 22.49 -2.95 9.69
C ILE A 225 23.11 -1.86 10.56
N ALA A 226 22.69 -1.75 11.84
CA ALA A 226 23.24 -0.79 12.80
C ALA A 226 24.73 -1.02 13.09
N GLU A 227 25.20 -2.27 13.08
CA GLU A 227 26.62 -2.64 13.23
C GLU A 227 27.50 -2.01 12.13
N HIS A 228 26.90 -1.55 11.01
CA HIS A 228 27.58 -0.88 9.91
C HIS A 228 27.43 0.66 9.92
N GLY A 229 27.01 1.22 11.08
CA GLY A 229 26.95 2.67 11.29
C GLY A 229 25.70 3.35 10.70
N ILE A 230 24.68 2.57 10.29
CA ILE A 230 23.42 3.10 9.78
C ILE A 230 22.43 3.21 10.94
N THR A 231 21.82 4.40 11.13
CA THR A 231 20.80 4.59 12.15
C THR A 231 19.53 3.81 11.80
N THR A 232 19.12 2.90 12.69
CA THR A 232 17.99 1.98 12.42
C THR A 232 16.94 2.06 13.52
N ALA A 233 15.69 1.75 13.16
CA ALA A 233 14.62 1.42 14.09
C ALA A 233 13.74 0.31 13.52
N THR A 234 12.97 -0.34 14.39
CA THR A 234 12.01 -1.37 14.02
C THR A 234 10.61 -0.98 14.45
N ILE A 235 9.63 -1.12 13.56
CA ILE A 235 8.20 -0.99 13.89
C ILE A 235 7.48 -2.31 13.63
N THR A 236 6.74 -2.78 14.65
CA THR A 236 5.94 -3.99 14.61
C THR A 236 4.52 -3.71 15.12
N GLY A 237 3.64 -4.71 15.04
CA GLY A 237 2.30 -4.61 15.62
C GLY A 237 2.29 -4.39 17.14
N ALA A 238 3.35 -4.78 17.84
CA ALA A 238 3.51 -4.60 19.29
C ALA A 238 4.09 -3.23 19.69
N THR A 239 4.62 -2.43 18.74
CA THR A 239 5.18 -1.11 19.03
C THR A 239 4.09 -0.16 19.55
N PRO A 240 4.22 0.41 20.78
CA PRO A 240 3.26 1.34 21.33
C PRO A 240 3.04 2.55 20.40
N PRO A 241 1.81 3.11 20.35
CA PRO A 241 1.48 4.19 19.42
C PRO A 241 2.38 5.43 19.53
N ASP A 242 2.66 5.89 20.74
CA ASP A 242 3.53 7.04 21.04
C ASP A 242 4.98 6.81 20.61
N VAL A 243 5.51 5.62 20.86
CA VAL A 243 6.84 5.20 20.41
C VAL A 243 6.88 5.10 18.87
N ARG A 244 5.83 4.55 18.26
CA ARG A 244 5.70 4.49 16.80
C ARG A 244 5.72 5.86 16.17
N ASP A 245 4.93 6.80 16.70
CA ASP A 245 4.86 8.17 16.20
C ASP A 245 6.22 8.86 16.29
N THR A 246 6.93 8.70 17.41
CA THR A 246 8.31 9.23 17.59
C THR A 246 9.29 8.64 16.57
N ILE A 247 9.27 7.30 16.36
CA ILE A 247 10.14 6.65 15.36
C ILE A 247 9.84 7.18 13.98
N LEU A 248 8.56 7.35 13.62
CA LEU A 248 8.15 7.83 12.32
C LEU A 248 8.58 9.28 12.06
N GLU A 249 8.53 10.14 13.08
CA GLU A 249 9.03 11.52 12.99
C GLU A 249 10.56 11.57 12.82
N LEU A 250 11.30 10.77 13.58
CA LEU A 250 12.75 10.65 13.43
C LEU A 250 13.16 10.09 12.06
N PHE A 251 12.39 9.16 11.51
CA PHE A 251 12.62 8.63 10.17
C PHE A 251 12.32 9.68 9.09
N LYS A 252 11.20 10.40 9.19
CA LYS A 252 10.83 11.47 8.24
C LYS A 252 11.84 12.63 8.25
N SER A 253 12.39 12.96 9.41
CA SER A 253 13.42 14.01 9.57
C SER A 253 14.84 13.55 9.21
N GLY A 254 15.04 12.26 8.88
CA GLY A 254 16.33 11.69 8.48
C GLY A 254 17.29 11.36 9.63
N HIS A 255 16.84 11.44 10.89
CA HIS A 255 17.65 10.99 12.06
C HIS A 255 17.74 9.46 12.10
N ILE A 256 16.72 8.76 11.60
CA ILE A 256 16.74 7.32 11.34
C ILE A 256 16.81 7.15 9.83
N GLN A 257 17.86 6.47 9.34
CA GLN A 257 18.06 6.21 7.92
C GLN A 257 17.33 4.94 7.47
N CYS A 258 17.29 3.91 8.30
CA CYS A 258 16.71 2.61 7.96
C CYS A 258 15.58 2.25 8.92
N LEU A 259 14.41 1.96 8.37
CA LEU A 259 13.26 1.48 9.11
C LEU A 259 12.91 0.05 8.67
N THR A 260 13.03 -0.90 9.59
CA THR A 260 12.57 -2.26 9.38
C THR A 260 11.14 -2.44 9.92
N ASN A 261 10.33 -3.24 9.24
CA ASN A 261 8.97 -3.47 9.69
C ASN A 261 8.45 -4.89 9.38
N CYS A 262 7.45 -5.29 10.16
CA CYS A 262 6.67 -6.49 9.91
C CYS A 262 5.18 -6.14 9.96
N ASP A 263 4.48 -6.29 8.82
CA ASP A 263 3.01 -6.15 8.63
C ASP A 263 2.36 -4.80 8.97
N VAL A 264 3.11 -3.74 9.29
CA VAL A 264 2.50 -2.51 9.83
C VAL A 264 2.62 -1.26 8.98
N LEU A 265 3.58 -1.16 8.07
CA LEU A 265 3.82 0.04 7.26
C LEU A 265 3.34 -0.08 5.79
N THR A 266 2.57 -1.10 5.50
CA THR A 266 1.96 -1.30 4.18
C THR A 266 0.78 -0.36 3.92
N THR A 267 0.06 0.07 4.99
CA THR A 267 -1.06 1.01 4.93
C THR A 267 -0.91 2.12 5.96
N GLY A 268 -1.50 3.30 5.71
CA GLY A 268 -1.59 4.39 6.70
C GLY A 268 -0.30 5.15 7.03
N PHE A 269 0.85 4.77 6.45
CA PHE A 269 2.14 5.41 6.67
C PHE A 269 2.52 6.35 5.52
N ASP A 270 2.90 7.57 5.84
CA ASP A 270 3.30 8.60 4.88
C ASP A 270 4.72 9.09 5.15
N ALA A 271 5.68 8.63 4.32
CA ALA A 271 7.08 9.09 4.29
C ALA A 271 7.54 9.22 2.83
N PRO A 272 7.31 10.38 2.19
CA PRO A 272 7.61 10.58 0.78
C PRO A 272 9.09 10.44 0.42
N ALA A 273 9.99 10.71 1.37
CA ALA A 273 11.44 10.71 1.17
C ALA A 273 12.07 9.30 1.01
N ILE A 274 11.29 8.22 1.16
CA ILE A 274 11.81 6.86 0.98
C ILE A 274 12.41 6.72 -0.42
N ASP A 275 13.71 6.46 -0.49
CA ASP A 275 14.48 6.32 -1.74
C ASP A 275 15.05 4.90 -1.93
N MET A 276 14.84 4.00 -0.97
CA MET A 276 15.13 2.57 -1.09
C MET A 276 14.09 1.71 -0.38
N LEU A 277 13.56 0.73 -1.11
CA LEU A 277 12.72 -0.35 -0.59
C LEU A 277 13.48 -1.67 -0.62
N VAL A 278 13.42 -2.45 0.44
CA VAL A 278 13.99 -3.79 0.49
C VAL A 278 12.89 -4.79 0.83
N PHE A 279 12.64 -5.72 -0.09
CA PHE A 279 11.64 -6.75 0.08
C PHE A 279 12.29 -8.07 0.55
N LEU A 280 12.36 -8.24 1.86
CA LEU A 280 12.71 -9.50 2.51
C LEU A 280 11.46 -10.34 2.83
N ARG A 281 10.30 -9.89 2.33
CA ARG A 281 9.01 -10.55 2.48
C ARG A 281 8.50 -11.01 1.12
N PRO A 282 8.58 -12.31 0.81
CA PRO A 282 7.88 -12.88 -0.32
C PRO A 282 6.37 -12.78 -0.12
N THR A 283 5.62 -12.55 -1.19
CA THR A 283 4.14 -12.62 -1.17
C THR A 283 3.57 -13.11 -2.50
N GLN A 284 2.48 -13.86 -2.42
CA GLN A 284 1.62 -14.19 -3.56
C GLN A 284 0.56 -13.10 -3.81
N SER A 285 0.43 -12.15 -2.87
CA SER A 285 -0.51 -11.06 -2.94
C SER A 285 0.01 -9.93 -3.83
N GLN A 286 -0.54 -9.81 -5.04
CA GLN A 286 -0.25 -8.66 -5.90
C GLN A 286 -0.65 -7.34 -5.23
N GLY A 287 -1.77 -7.31 -4.47
CA GLY A 287 -2.20 -6.14 -3.72
C GLY A 287 -1.18 -5.71 -2.67
N LEU A 288 -0.64 -6.64 -1.89
CA LEU A 288 0.40 -6.35 -0.90
C LEU A 288 1.68 -5.84 -1.59
N TYR A 289 2.09 -6.48 -2.70
CA TYR A 289 3.24 -6.03 -3.49
C TYR A 289 3.06 -4.59 -3.98
N VAL A 290 1.89 -4.25 -4.56
CA VAL A 290 1.56 -2.88 -5.01
C VAL A 290 1.60 -1.89 -3.84
N GLN A 291 1.07 -2.24 -2.66
CA GLN A 291 1.12 -1.40 -1.47
C GLN A 291 2.56 -1.15 -0.99
N MET A 292 3.40 -2.19 -0.97
CA MET A 292 4.83 -2.04 -0.63
C MET A 292 5.55 -1.12 -1.64
N CYS A 293 5.35 -1.33 -2.94
CA CYS A 293 5.89 -0.48 -4.00
C CYS A 293 5.42 0.97 -3.87
N GLY A 294 4.15 1.19 -3.56
CA GLY A 294 3.53 2.51 -3.39
C GLY A 294 4.21 3.37 -2.31
N ARG A 295 4.92 2.76 -1.34
CA ARG A 295 5.70 3.52 -0.34
C ARG A 295 6.87 4.27 -0.98
N GLY A 296 7.52 3.69 -1.98
CA GLY A 296 8.64 4.29 -2.70
C GLY A 296 8.22 5.21 -3.85
N MET A 297 6.98 5.14 -4.31
CA MET A 297 6.51 5.92 -5.46
C MET A 297 6.08 7.35 -5.14
N ARG A 298 6.05 7.74 -3.88
CA ARG A 298 5.68 9.12 -3.48
C ARG A 298 6.75 10.11 -3.89
N LEU A 299 6.32 11.30 -4.29
CA LEU A 299 7.23 12.38 -4.66
C LEU A 299 7.87 13.04 -3.44
N ALA A 300 9.15 13.31 -3.51
CA ALA A 300 9.87 14.18 -2.58
C ALA A 300 10.99 14.90 -3.32
N GLU A 301 11.27 16.15 -2.95
CA GLU A 301 12.36 16.94 -3.55
C GLU A 301 13.75 16.30 -3.33
N SER A 302 13.86 15.46 -2.30
CA SER A 302 15.12 14.80 -1.91
C SER A 302 15.48 13.60 -2.76
N LYS A 303 14.61 13.14 -3.69
CA LYS A 303 14.86 11.94 -4.50
C LYS A 303 14.36 12.09 -5.94
N ASN A 304 15.02 11.41 -6.87
CA ASN A 304 14.62 11.31 -8.29
C ASN A 304 13.91 9.98 -8.59
N ASP A 305 14.23 8.93 -7.83
CA ASP A 305 13.71 7.58 -7.97
C ASP A 305 13.68 6.86 -6.62
N CYS A 306 13.17 5.64 -6.62
CA CYS A 306 13.30 4.76 -5.48
C CYS A 306 13.85 3.40 -5.93
N LEU A 307 14.98 3.02 -5.36
CA LEU A 307 15.61 1.71 -5.58
C LEU A 307 14.81 0.61 -4.91
N VAL A 308 14.59 -0.51 -5.59
CA VAL A 308 13.92 -1.68 -5.03
C VAL A 308 14.85 -2.88 -5.07
N LEU A 309 15.21 -3.40 -3.90
CA LEU A 309 15.99 -4.63 -3.72
C LEU A 309 15.02 -5.75 -3.30
N ASP A 310 14.76 -6.69 -4.20
CA ASP A 310 13.71 -7.70 -4.02
C ASP A 310 14.30 -9.09 -3.85
N PHE A 311 14.61 -9.46 -2.61
CA PHE A 311 15.09 -10.80 -2.25
C PHE A 311 13.95 -11.84 -2.18
N GLY A 312 12.70 -11.37 -2.08
CA GLY A 312 11.51 -12.21 -2.06
C GLY A 312 11.00 -12.65 -3.44
N GLY A 313 11.64 -12.19 -4.53
CA GLY A 313 11.26 -12.49 -5.90
C GLY A 313 9.86 -11.98 -6.29
N ASN A 314 9.35 -10.96 -5.60
CA ASN A 314 8.00 -10.41 -5.85
C ASN A 314 7.91 -9.74 -7.21
N THR A 315 8.96 -8.99 -7.62
CA THR A 315 9.01 -8.31 -8.92
C THR A 315 9.04 -9.30 -10.08
N GLN A 316 9.71 -10.44 -9.92
CA GLN A 316 9.72 -11.50 -10.94
C GLN A 316 8.36 -12.21 -10.99
N ARG A 317 7.75 -12.45 -9.82
CA ARG A 317 6.47 -13.16 -9.68
C ARG A 317 5.29 -12.37 -10.19
N HIS A 318 5.22 -11.07 -9.86
CA HIS A 318 4.10 -10.19 -10.20
C HIS A 318 4.36 -9.35 -11.46
N GLY A 319 5.61 -9.22 -11.88
CA GLY A 319 6.07 -8.26 -12.87
C GLY A 319 6.45 -6.90 -12.25
N PRO A 320 7.24 -6.09 -12.96
CA PRO A 320 7.52 -4.72 -12.52
C PRO A 320 6.21 -3.91 -12.43
N ILE A 321 6.15 -2.99 -11.46
CA ILE A 321 4.92 -2.25 -11.12
C ILE A 321 4.28 -1.56 -12.33
N ASN A 322 5.10 -1.10 -13.26
CA ASN A 322 4.70 -0.44 -14.50
C ASN A 322 4.17 -1.39 -15.60
N ALA A 323 4.23 -2.69 -15.39
CA ALA A 323 3.69 -3.70 -16.31
C ALA A 323 2.53 -4.49 -15.69
N LEU A 324 2.08 -4.10 -14.49
CA LEU A 324 0.96 -4.76 -13.82
C LEU A 324 -0.34 -4.46 -14.56
N LYS A 325 -1.04 -5.52 -14.94
CA LYS A 325 -2.42 -5.44 -15.43
C LYS A 325 -3.38 -5.93 -14.35
N PRO A 326 -4.58 -5.35 -14.24
CA PRO A 326 -5.62 -5.88 -13.39
C PRO A 326 -5.89 -7.35 -13.71
N GLN A 327 -5.95 -8.22 -12.69
CA GLN A 327 -6.19 -9.66 -12.90
C GLN A 327 -7.55 -9.97 -13.56
N GLY A 328 -8.48 -9.01 -13.62
CA GLY A 328 -9.79 -9.14 -14.28
C GLY A 328 -9.73 -9.26 -15.80
N GLU A 329 -8.68 -8.77 -16.46
CA GLU A 329 -8.51 -8.90 -17.93
C GLU A 329 -7.89 -10.23 -18.36
N GLN A 330 -7.42 -11.05 -17.43
CA GLN A 330 -6.87 -12.38 -17.72
C GLN A 330 -7.96 -13.45 -17.81
N LYS A 331 -8.99 -13.24 -18.65
CA LYS A 331 -9.90 -14.30 -19.09
C LYS A 331 -9.27 -15.09 -20.24
N ALA A 332 -8.25 -15.87 -19.93
CA ALA A 332 -7.88 -17.02 -20.77
C ALA A 332 -7.57 -18.19 -19.86
N LYS A 333 -8.31 -19.28 -20.04
CA LYS A 333 -8.18 -20.54 -19.33
C LYS A 333 -6.71 -20.99 -19.31
N GLY A 334 -6.12 -21.13 -18.12
CA GLY A 334 -5.06 -22.10 -17.90
C GLY A 334 -3.65 -21.61 -17.67
N SER A 335 -3.32 -20.31 -17.64
CA SER A 335 -1.98 -19.88 -17.22
C SER A 335 -2.03 -18.59 -16.39
N LYS A 336 -1.46 -18.61 -15.21
CA LYS A 336 -1.02 -17.41 -14.49
C LYS A 336 0.17 -16.84 -15.26
N ALA A 337 -0.06 -16.18 -16.40
CA ALA A 337 1.01 -15.59 -17.17
C ALA A 337 1.53 -14.36 -16.40
N THR A 338 2.66 -14.51 -15.74
CA THR A 338 3.44 -13.38 -15.21
C THR A 338 3.74 -12.44 -16.37
N PRO A 339 3.56 -11.13 -16.24
CA PRO A 339 3.94 -10.17 -17.28
C PRO A 339 5.40 -10.43 -17.69
N PRO A 340 5.69 -10.57 -18.99
CA PRO A 340 7.04 -10.87 -19.43
C PRO A 340 7.98 -9.76 -19.01
N SER A 341 9.00 -10.11 -18.22
CA SER A 341 10.04 -9.21 -17.75
C SER A 341 11.39 -9.63 -18.27
N ARG A 342 12.34 -8.69 -18.32
CA ARG A 342 13.76 -8.96 -18.59
C ARG A 342 14.64 -8.25 -17.58
N THR A 343 15.83 -8.81 -17.36
CA THR A 343 16.84 -8.23 -16.50
C THR A 343 17.95 -7.63 -17.37
N CYS A 344 18.38 -6.42 -17.06
CA CYS A 344 19.49 -5.77 -17.72
C CYS A 344 20.81 -6.50 -17.38
N PRO A 345 21.61 -6.93 -18.37
CA PRO A 345 22.87 -7.64 -18.11
C PRO A 345 23.95 -6.74 -17.49
N VAL A 346 23.79 -5.41 -17.60
CA VAL A 346 24.79 -4.43 -17.13
C VAL A 346 24.52 -4.00 -15.69
N CYS A 347 23.28 -3.60 -15.37
CA CYS A 347 22.94 -2.99 -14.06
C CYS A 347 21.91 -3.80 -13.25
N LYS A 348 21.53 -5.00 -13.71
CA LYS A 348 20.57 -5.90 -13.09
C LYS A 348 19.15 -5.32 -12.90
N THR A 349 18.81 -4.19 -13.50
CA THR A 349 17.46 -3.63 -13.42
C THR A 349 16.45 -4.55 -14.09
N ILE A 350 15.35 -4.87 -13.39
CA ILE A 350 14.22 -5.65 -13.91
C ILE A 350 13.24 -4.68 -14.59
N MET A 351 12.83 -4.99 -15.82
CA MET A 351 11.91 -4.15 -16.59
C MET A 351 10.96 -4.98 -17.44
N ALA A 352 9.94 -4.36 -18.02
CA ALA A 352 9.08 -5.03 -19.00
C ALA A 352 9.89 -5.55 -20.18
N ALA A 353 9.57 -6.75 -20.68
CA ALA A 353 10.31 -7.36 -21.81
C ALA A 353 10.23 -6.54 -23.11
N SER A 354 9.23 -5.67 -23.24
CA SER A 354 9.06 -4.76 -24.37
C SER A 354 10.05 -3.58 -24.41
N CYS A 355 10.75 -3.30 -23.30
CA CYS A 355 11.73 -2.22 -23.26
C CYS A 355 12.92 -2.54 -24.17
N THR A 356 13.24 -1.65 -25.10
CA THR A 356 14.41 -1.76 -26.00
C THR A 356 15.66 -1.10 -25.44
N LYS A 357 15.50 -0.30 -24.38
CA LYS A 357 16.58 0.40 -23.67
C LYS A 357 16.35 0.30 -22.17
N CYS A 358 17.40 0.02 -21.41
CA CYS A 358 17.33 0.02 -19.95
C CYS A 358 17.03 1.43 -19.43
N PRO A 359 15.96 1.62 -18.62
CA PRO A 359 15.59 2.94 -18.10
C PRO A 359 16.61 3.48 -17.09
N ASP A 360 17.40 2.61 -16.47
CA ASP A 360 18.37 2.98 -15.45
C ASP A 360 19.75 3.30 -16.05
N CYS A 361 20.41 2.34 -16.72
CA CYS A 361 21.78 2.53 -17.24
C CYS A 361 21.87 2.88 -18.73
N GLY A 362 20.75 2.88 -19.45
CA GLY A 362 20.71 3.20 -20.87
C GLY A 362 21.20 2.09 -21.82
N HIS A 363 21.54 0.89 -21.32
CA HIS A 363 21.90 -0.26 -22.14
C HIS A 363 20.80 -0.55 -23.18
N ARG A 364 21.21 -0.78 -24.45
CA ARG A 364 20.31 -1.17 -25.54
C ARG A 364 20.34 -2.68 -25.72
N PHE A 365 19.16 -3.27 -25.88
CA PHE A 365 18.96 -4.70 -26.08
C PHE A 365 18.94 -5.07 -27.55
#